data_35088bd249c082b1bf92aeca08dca3a2
#
_entry.id   35088bd249c082b1bf92aeca08dca3a2
#
_cell.length_a   1.000
_cell.length_b   1.000
_cell.length_c   1.000
_cell.angle_alpha   90.00
_cell.angle_beta   90.00
_cell.angle_gamma   90.00
#
_symmetry.space_group_name_H-M   'P 1'
#
loop_
_entity.id
_entity.type
_entity.pdbx_description
1 polymer ?
#
loop_
_entity_poly.entity_id
_entity_poly.type
_entity_poly.pdbx_seq_one_letter_code
_entity_poly.pdbx_strand_id
1 'polypeptide(L)'
;MNLEKIISASSGYIYLIILLIIAVVAVLGAILFETALFFWLFLLFVMIVPGFFTVNPNGSKVLVLFGEYKGTVKKNGFFWANPFFSKQRISLRARNFDSERLKVNDKKGNPILISVILVWKVENTYKAAFEVNDYENFVKVQTDAAVRKLAGLYAYDNFEDEAEHTLRSGLQEVNVALEKEVAERLEIAGIHVHEARIGYLAYAPEIASAMLRRQQAEAIVAARFKIVEGAVGMVELALDQLSQKHLADFDDERKAAMVSNLMVVLCGDKEVTPVVNTGTLNH
;
A
#
# COMPACT_ATOMS: atom_id res chain seq x y z
N MET A 1 7.39 -4.67 29.46
CA MET A 1 6.81 -5.01 28.16
C MET A 1 5.70 -6.03 28.41
N ASN A 2 4.43 -5.60 28.46
CA ASN A 2 3.32 -6.52 28.69
C ASN A 2 3.07 -7.32 27.42
N LEU A 3 3.45 -8.60 27.45
CA LEU A 3 3.19 -9.53 26.36
C LEU A 3 1.71 -9.88 26.31
N GLU A 4 1.17 -10.01 25.10
CA GLU A 4 -0.20 -10.49 24.91
C GLU A 4 -0.35 -11.88 25.57
N LYS A 5 -1.28 -12.01 26.52
CA LYS A 5 -1.57 -13.27 27.18
C LYS A 5 -2.77 -13.93 26.53
N ILE A 6 -2.54 -14.99 25.76
CA ILE A 6 -3.63 -15.78 25.18
C ILE A 6 -4.15 -16.74 26.25
N ILE A 7 -5.45 -16.65 26.53
CA ILE A 7 -6.12 -17.51 27.50
C ILE A 7 -7.25 -18.32 26.84
N SER A 8 -7.50 -19.50 27.37
CA SER A 8 -8.68 -20.30 27.03
C SER A 8 -9.74 -20.06 28.11
N ALA A 9 -10.87 -19.47 27.72
CA ALA A 9 -12.01 -19.38 28.62
C ALA A 9 -12.69 -20.74 28.75
N SER A 10 -13.42 -20.96 29.86
CA SER A 10 -14.16 -22.17 30.09
C SER A 10 -15.29 -22.36 29.07
N SER A 11 -15.60 -23.61 28.75
CA SER A 11 -16.69 -23.92 27.80
C SER A 11 -18.03 -23.40 28.31
N GLY A 12 -18.68 -22.58 27.50
CA GLY A 12 -20.00 -22.01 27.82
C GLY A 12 -21.09 -23.09 27.94
N TYR A 13 -20.96 -24.21 27.24
CA TYR A 13 -21.92 -25.31 27.30
C TYR A 13 -22.01 -25.96 28.69
N ILE A 14 -20.88 -26.12 29.39
CA ILE A 14 -20.82 -26.66 30.72
C ILE A 14 -21.56 -25.75 31.69
N TYR A 15 -21.28 -24.44 31.64
CA TYR A 15 -21.95 -23.46 32.51
C TYR A 15 -23.42 -23.27 32.14
N LEU A 16 -23.83 -23.48 30.90
CA LEU A 16 -25.23 -23.50 30.50
C LEU A 16 -25.99 -24.65 31.10
N ILE A 17 -25.39 -25.87 31.14
CA ILE A 17 -26.00 -27.02 31.79
C ILE A 17 -26.13 -26.77 33.31
N ILE A 18 -25.07 -26.25 33.95
CA ILE A 18 -25.10 -25.91 35.38
C ILE A 18 -26.22 -24.89 35.65
N LEU A 19 -26.33 -23.86 34.83
CA LEU A 19 -27.34 -22.81 34.97
C LEU A 19 -28.75 -23.35 34.78
N LEU A 20 -28.95 -24.32 33.86
CA LEU A 20 -30.23 -24.99 33.65
C LEU A 20 -30.61 -25.84 34.86
N ILE A 21 -29.66 -26.56 35.44
CA ILE A 21 -29.87 -27.34 36.68
C ILE A 21 -30.27 -26.41 37.86
N ILE A 22 -29.52 -25.31 38.03
CA ILE A 22 -29.85 -24.30 39.07
C ILE A 22 -31.26 -23.76 38.87
N ALA A 23 -31.65 -23.44 37.63
CA ALA A 23 -32.98 -22.91 37.32
C ALA A 23 -34.08 -23.94 37.67
N VAL A 24 -33.90 -25.21 37.27
CA VAL A 24 -34.85 -26.31 37.57
C VAL A 24 -34.98 -26.49 39.09
N VAL A 25 -33.86 -26.57 39.82
CA VAL A 25 -33.84 -26.75 41.28
C VAL A 25 -34.50 -25.53 41.97
N ALA A 26 -34.25 -24.31 41.51
CA ALA A 26 -34.85 -23.12 42.07
C ALA A 26 -36.38 -23.09 41.88
N VAL A 27 -36.88 -23.44 40.68
CA VAL A 27 -38.33 -23.47 40.39
C VAL A 27 -39.03 -24.62 41.17
N LEU A 28 -38.50 -25.82 41.10
CA LEU A 28 -39.10 -26.97 41.80
C LEU A 28 -39.09 -26.76 43.33
N GLY A 29 -37.95 -26.25 43.83
CA GLY A 29 -37.85 -25.98 45.29
C GLY A 29 -38.77 -24.87 45.75
N ALA A 30 -38.96 -23.81 44.97
CA ALA A 30 -39.90 -22.74 45.28
C ALA A 30 -41.36 -23.25 45.35
N ILE A 31 -41.73 -24.20 44.46
CA ILE A 31 -43.06 -24.78 44.40
C ILE A 31 -43.29 -25.77 45.58
N LEU A 32 -42.27 -26.58 45.91
CA LEU A 32 -42.45 -27.67 46.90
C LEU A 32 -42.27 -27.23 48.37
N PHE A 33 -41.42 -26.21 48.60
CA PHE A 33 -40.98 -25.90 49.97
C PHE A 33 -41.34 -24.47 50.43
N GLU A 34 -41.88 -23.60 49.58
CA GLU A 34 -42.30 -22.21 49.89
C GLU A 34 -41.25 -21.37 50.67
N THR A 35 -39.95 -21.70 50.54
CA THR A 35 -38.91 -21.08 51.36
C THR A 35 -38.17 -19.97 50.59
N ALA A 36 -37.83 -18.88 51.30
CA ALA A 36 -37.05 -17.77 50.76
C ALA A 36 -35.65 -18.18 50.27
N LEU A 37 -35.19 -19.38 50.61
CA LEU A 37 -33.87 -19.89 50.18
C LEU A 37 -33.74 -19.97 48.65
N PHE A 38 -34.84 -20.27 47.95
CA PHE A 38 -34.84 -20.40 46.50
C PHE A 38 -34.71 -19.05 45.79
N PHE A 39 -35.01 -17.93 46.46
CA PHE A 39 -34.75 -16.57 45.97
C PHE A 39 -33.23 -16.35 45.78
N TRP A 40 -32.40 -16.87 46.69
CA TRP A 40 -30.94 -16.75 46.55
C TRP A 40 -30.38 -17.55 45.36
N LEU A 41 -30.97 -18.72 45.04
CA LEU A 41 -30.61 -19.45 43.82
C LEU A 41 -30.98 -18.69 42.54
N PHE A 42 -32.10 -18.00 42.52
CA PHE A 42 -32.49 -17.13 41.43
C PHE A 42 -31.55 -15.96 41.30
N LEU A 43 -31.12 -15.33 42.39
CA LEU A 43 -30.12 -14.26 42.38
C LEU A 43 -28.78 -14.76 41.81
N LEU A 44 -28.33 -15.96 42.19
CA LEU A 44 -27.14 -16.60 41.67
C LEU A 44 -27.28 -16.85 40.17
N PHE A 45 -28.42 -17.35 39.70
CA PHE A 45 -28.74 -17.48 38.27
C PHE A 45 -28.55 -16.19 37.52
N VAL A 46 -29.15 -15.09 37.98
CA VAL A 46 -29.02 -13.77 37.34
C VAL A 46 -27.60 -13.28 37.32
N MET A 47 -26.78 -13.57 38.32
CA MET A 47 -25.36 -13.20 38.35
C MET A 47 -24.49 -14.00 37.35
N ILE A 48 -24.83 -15.26 37.03
CA ILE A 48 -24.04 -16.11 36.11
C ILE A 48 -24.27 -15.71 34.64
N VAL A 49 -25.48 -15.26 34.28
CA VAL A 49 -25.89 -14.97 32.90
C VAL A 49 -24.95 -13.99 32.16
N PRO A 50 -24.50 -12.87 32.73
CA PRO A 50 -23.62 -11.91 32.03
C PRO A 50 -22.20 -12.48 31.73
N GLY A 51 -21.87 -13.64 32.32
CA GLY A 51 -20.62 -14.34 32.08
C GLY A 51 -20.49 -14.94 30.67
N PHE A 52 -21.60 -15.25 30.00
CA PHE A 52 -21.59 -15.86 28.67
C PHE A 52 -21.17 -14.89 27.57
N PHE A 53 -20.38 -15.42 26.63
CA PHE A 53 -20.00 -14.68 25.42
C PHE A 53 -19.60 -15.64 24.29
N THR A 54 -19.71 -15.12 23.08
CA THR A 54 -19.29 -15.84 21.87
C THR A 54 -18.09 -15.15 21.24
N VAL A 55 -17.19 -15.96 20.68
CA VAL A 55 -16.06 -15.51 19.86
C VAL A 55 -16.26 -16.07 18.46
N ASN A 56 -16.42 -15.20 17.48
CA ASN A 56 -16.58 -15.59 16.08
C ASN A 56 -15.22 -15.99 15.47
N PRO A 57 -15.20 -16.79 14.38
CA PRO A 57 -13.97 -17.05 13.63
C PRO A 57 -13.28 -15.75 13.23
N ASN A 58 -11.96 -15.68 13.40
CA ASN A 58 -11.14 -14.48 13.21
C ASN A 58 -11.62 -13.26 14.02
N GLY A 59 -12.20 -13.53 15.19
CA GLY A 59 -12.49 -12.53 16.21
C GLY A 59 -11.74 -12.82 17.48
N SER A 60 -11.66 -11.85 18.36
CA SER A 60 -11.09 -11.99 19.70
C SER A 60 -11.90 -11.24 20.73
N LYS A 61 -11.74 -11.63 21.99
CA LYS A 61 -12.27 -10.91 23.15
C LYS A 61 -11.14 -10.64 24.13
N VAL A 62 -10.87 -9.36 24.36
CA VAL A 62 -9.95 -8.87 25.39
C VAL A 62 -10.70 -8.81 26.69
N LEU A 63 -10.17 -9.48 27.73
CA LEU A 63 -10.78 -9.59 29.05
C LEU A 63 -10.05 -8.72 30.05
N VAL A 64 -10.79 -7.78 30.66
CA VAL A 64 -10.28 -6.87 31.68
C VAL A 64 -11.12 -7.01 32.95
N LEU A 65 -10.46 -7.15 34.10
CA LEU A 65 -11.12 -7.23 35.41
C LEU A 65 -10.67 -6.07 36.27
N PHE A 66 -11.60 -5.18 36.62
CA PHE A 66 -11.34 -4.01 37.49
C PHE A 66 -10.12 -3.17 37.02
N GLY A 67 -9.96 -2.99 35.71
CA GLY A 67 -8.84 -2.25 35.15
C GLY A 67 -7.59 -3.09 34.85
N GLU A 68 -7.52 -4.35 35.32
CA GLU A 68 -6.38 -5.20 35.05
C GLU A 68 -6.62 -6.10 33.84
N TYR A 69 -5.68 -6.11 32.88
CA TYR A 69 -5.71 -7.03 31.74
C TYR A 69 -5.44 -8.47 32.19
N LYS A 70 -6.40 -9.34 31.97
CA LYS A 70 -6.28 -10.76 32.34
C LYS A 70 -5.88 -11.66 31.17
N GLY A 71 -6.19 -11.26 29.95
CA GLY A 71 -5.81 -11.98 28.73
C GLY A 71 -6.80 -11.79 27.59
N THR A 72 -6.48 -12.43 26.45
CA THR A 72 -7.30 -12.40 25.24
C THR A 72 -7.73 -13.79 24.83
N VAL A 73 -9.00 -13.97 24.50
CA VAL A 73 -9.54 -15.22 23.93
C VAL A 73 -9.61 -15.06 22.42
N LYS A 74 -8.74 -15.81 21.69
CA LYS A 74 -8.71 -15.85 20.21
C LYS A 74 -9.41 -17.09 19.63
N LYS A 75 -9.62 -18.14 20.46
CA LYS A 75 -10.31 -19.36 20.03
C LYS A 75 -11.79 -19.05 19.79
N ASN A 76 -12.31 -19.45 18.63
CA ASN A 76 -13.73 -19.32 18.32
C ASN A 76 -14.57 -20.33 19.12
N GLY A 77 -15.78 -19.94 19.48
CA GLY A 77 -16.70 -20.79 20.21
C GLY A 77 -17.60 -20.02 21.18
N PHE A 78 -18.32 -20.81 21.99
CA PHE A 78 -19.18 -20.32 23.08
C PHE A 78 -18.48 -20.56 24.41
N PHE A 79 -18.29 -19.50 25.18
CA PHE A 79 -17.50 -19.48 26.39
C PHE A 79 -18.23 -18.80 27.54
N TRP A 80 -17.76 -19.12 28.73
CA TRP A 80 -18.14 -18.43 29.94
C TRP A 80 -16.89 -17.91 30.65
N ALA A 81 -16.99 -16.70 31.18
CA ALA A 81 -15.97 -16.08 32.03
C ALA A 81 -16.66 -15.31 33.16
N ASN A 82 -15.89 -14.92 34.17
CA ASN A 82 -16.41 -14.16 35.29
C ASN A 82 -17.28 -12.99 34.79
N PRO A 83 -18.53 -12.84 35.29
CA PRO A 83 -19.46 -11.79 34.86
C PRO A 83 -18.91 -10.37 35.03
N PHE A 84 -17.98 -10.13 35.95
CA PHE A 84 -17.34 -8.83 36.17
C PHE A 84 -16.25 -8.47 35.14
N PHE A 85 -15.93 -9.38 34.22
CA PHE A 85 -15.04 -9.04 33.12
C PHE A 85 -15.68 -8.08 32.14
N SER A 86 -15.00 -6.97 31.86
CA SER A 86 -15.21 -6.21 30.65
C SER A 86 -14.67 -7.00 29.45
N LYS A 87 -15.48 -7.09 28.37
CA LYS A 87 -15.22 -7.94 27.22
C LYS A 87 -15.14 -7.10 25.95
N GLN A 88 -13.99 -6.54 25.63
CA GLN A 88 -13.80 -5.75 24.42
C GLN A 88 -13.58 -6.66 23.20
N ARG A 89 -14.36 -6.45 22.14
CA ARG A 89 -14.25 -7.20 20.90
C ARG A 89 -13.24 -6.54 19.95
N ILE A 90 -12.28 -7.34 19.43
CA ILE A 90 -11.34 -6.91 18.40
C ILE A 90 -11.41 -7.90 17.24
N SER A 91 -11.55 -7.41 16.02
CA SER A 91 -11.53 -8.24 14.81
C SER A 91 -10.08 -8.49 14.38
N LEU A 92 -9.77 -9.76 14.09
CA LEU A 92 -8.47 -10.19 13.55
C LEU A 92 -8.51 -10.38 12.03
N ARG A 93 -9.62 -10.01 11.38
CA ARG A 93 -9.78 -10.08 9.93
C ARG A 93 -8.94 -9.02 9.24
N ALA A 94 -8.42 -9.34 8.07
CA ALA A 94 -7.81 -8.35 7.21
C ALA A 94 -8.84 -7.28 6.81
N ARG A 95 -8.38 -6.05 6.74
CA ARG A 95 -9.17 -4.87 6.37
C ARG A 95 -8.42 -4.09 5.32
N ASN A 96 -9.16 -3.49 4.41
CA ASN A 96 -8.63 -2.55 3.45
C ASN A 96 -8.86 -1.13 3.96
N PHE A 97 -7.85 -0.30 3.79
CA PHE A 97 -7.94 1.14 3.98
C PHE A 97 -7.47 1.80 2.68
N ASP A 98 -8.33 2.61 2.08
CA ASP A 98 -8.00 3.47 0.94
C ASP A 98 -7.91 4.90 1.47
N SER A 99 -6.71 5.48 1.41
CA SER A 99 -6.50 6.84 1.90
C SER A 99 -7.16 7.86 0.96
N GLU A 100 -7.56 8.99 1.51
CA GLU A 100 -7.92 10.15 0.71
C GLU A 100 -6.71 10.62 -0.11
N ARG A 101 -6.98 11.37 -1.18
CA ARG A 101 -5.91 11.95 -1.99
C ARG A 101 -5.23 13.07 -1.20
N LEU A 102 -4.01 12.84 -0.80
CA LEU A 102 -3.18 13.79 -0.06
C LEU A 102 -2.41 14.67 -1.05
N LYS A 103 -2.49 15.98 -0.87
CA LYS A 103 -1.61 16.92 -1.56
C LYS A 103 -0.30 17.02 -0.80
N VAL A 104 0.79 16.66 -1.44
CA VAL A 104 2.15 16.65 -0.87
C VAL A 104 3.14 17.16 -1.91
N ASN A 105 4.34 17.53 -1.49
CA ASN A 105 5.42 17.86 -2.41
C ASN A 105 6.34 16.65 -2.59
N ASP A 106 6.76 16.43 -3.84
CA ASP A 106 7.77 15.43 -4.17
C ASP A 106 9.18 15.91 -3.76
N LYS A 107 10.22 15.08 -3.99
CA LYS A 107 11.62 15.40 -3.71
C LYS A 107 12.10 16.68 -4.40
N LYS A 108 11.55 17.01 -5.58
CA LYS A 108 11.88 18.24 -6.35
C LYS A 108 11.02 19.44 -5.93
N GLY A 109 10.11 19.29 -4.98
CA GLY A 109 9.21 20.36 -4.51
C GLY A 109 7.95 20.53 -5.34
N ASN A 110 7.66 19.63 -6.31
CA ASN A 110 6.46 19.71 -7.12
C ASN A 110 5.24 19.21 -6.32
N PRO A 111 4.11 19.95 -6.30
CA PRO A 111 2.90 19.48 -5.65
C PRO A 111 2.26 18.31 -6.42
N ILE A 112 2.06 17.20 -5.74
CA ILE A 112 1.43 15.98 -6.25
C ILE A 112 0.23 15.58 -5.40
N LEU A 113 -0.70 14.87 -6.00
CA LEU A 113 -1.79 14.17 -5.33
C LEU A 113 -1.46 12.68 -5.28
N ILE A 114 -1.44 12.12 -4.09
CA ILE A 114 -1.12 10.71 -3.86
C ILE A 114 -2.15 10.09 -2.93
N SER A 115 -2.61 8.86 -3.21
CA SER A 115 -3.33 8.02 -2.26
C SER A 115 -2.70 6.65 -2.16
N VAL A 116 -2.99 5.94 -1.06
CA VAL A 116 -2.44 4.63 -0.75
C VAL A 116 -3.55 3.67 -0.38
N ILE A 117 -3.45 2.45 -0.88
CA ILE A 117 -4.26 1.31 -0.48
C ILE A 117 -3.41 0.47 0.47
N LEU A 118 -3.93 0.28 1.68
CA LEU A 118 -3.30 -0.48 2.74
C LEU A 118 -4.17 -1.69 3.12
N VAL A 119 -3.57 -2.88 3.12
CA VAL A 119 -4.21 -4.10 3.65
C VAL A 119 -3.54 -4.45 4.98
N TRP A 120 -4.32 -4.48 6.04
CA TRP A 120 -3.82 -4.67 7.40
C TRP A 120 -4.74 -5.53 8.27
N LYS A 121 -4.21 -6.06 9.35
CA LYS A 121 -4.99 -6.76 10.40
C LYS A 121 -4.39 -6.49 11.78
N VAL A 122 -5.20 -6.68 12.82
CA VAL A 122 -4.69 -6.69 14.19
C VAL A 122 -4.01 -8.05 14.45
N GLU A 123 -2.75 -8.03 14.87
CA GLU A 123 -1.99 -9.20 15.27
C GLU A 123 -1.89 -9.30 16.79
N ASN A 124 -1.56 -8.18 17.45
CA ASN A 124 -1.47 -8.10 18.89
C ASN A 124 -2.65 -7.30 19.46
N THR A 125 -3.60 -8.02 20.06
CA THR A 125 -4.83 -7.39 20.58
C THR A 125 -4.60 -6.56 21.85
N TYR A 126 -3.55 -6.86 22.64
CA TYR A 126 -3.18 -6.06 23.79
C TYR A 126 -2.74 -4.67 23.37
N LYS A 127 -1.79 -4.58 22.42
CA LYS A 127 -1.32 -3.30 21.88
C LYS A 127 -2.47 -2.50 21.27
N ALA A 128 -3.31 -3.14 20.46
CA ALA A 128 -4.44 -2.48 19.82
C ALA A 128 -5.50 -1.95 20.80
N ALA A 129 -5.65 -2.62 21.97
CA ALA A 129 -6.63 -2.23 22.97
C ALA A 129 -6.15 -1.18 23.97
N PHE A 130 -4.84 -1.13 24.26
CA PHE A 130 -4.31 -0.39 25.42
C PHE A 130 -3.16 0.57 25.09
N GLU A 131 -2.42 0.37 23.99
CA GLU A 131 -1.31 1.27 23.63
C GLU A 131 -1.77 2.43 22.74
N VAL A 132 -2.92 2.31 22.10
CA VAL A 132 -3.54 3.36 21.29
C VAL A 132 -5.03 3.50 21.66
N ASN A 133 -5.52 4.71 21.58
CA ASN A 133 -6.94 4.97 21.97
C ASN A 133 -7.92 4.42 20.92
N ASP A 134 -7.63 4.66 19.65
CA ASP A 134 -8.39 4.16 18.49
C ASP A 134 -7.41 3.68 17.42
N TYR A 135 -7.24 2.37 17.33
CA TYR A 135 -6.31 1.77 16.39
C TYR A 135 -6.73 1.97 14.92
N GLU A 136 -8.01 2.14 14.62
CA GLU A 136 -8.48 2.39 13.25
C GLU A 136 -8.11 3.81 12.81
N ASN A 137 -8.32 4.79 13.66
CA ASN A 137 -7.88 6.16 13.41
C ASN A 137 -6.35 6.27 13.42
N PHE A 138 -5.67 5.53 14.28
CA PHE A 138 -4.20 5.47 14.32
C PHE A 138 -3.63 4.98 12.99
N VAL A 139 -4.21 3.93 12.38
CA VAL A 139 -3.82 3.45 11.05
C VAL A 139 -3.90 4.57 10.01
N LYS A 140 -5.02 5.31 9.96
CA LYS A 140 -5.21 6.41 9.01
C LYS A 140 -4.12 7.47 9.15
N VAL A 141 -3.95 8.00 10.35
CA VAL A 141 -3.01 9.10 10.61
C VAL A 141 -1.56 8.68 10.33
N GLN A 142 -1.15 7.47 10.75
CA GLN A 142 0.20 6.99 10.53
C GLN A 142 0.48 6.65 9.07
N THR A 143 -0.51 6.13 8.35
CA THR A 143 -0.40 5.90 6.90
C THR A 143 -0.22 7.22 6.16
N ASP A 144 -1.01 8.25 6.46
CA ASP A 144 -0.87 9.57 5.86
C ASP A 144 0.50 10.20 6.15
N ALA A 145 1.01 10.01 7.36
CA ALA A 145 2.35 10.48 7.75
C ALA A 145 3.47 9.74 6.98
N ALA A 146 3.33 8.42 6.80
CA ALA A 146 4.26 7.61 6.01
C ALA A 146 4.28 8.04 4.53
N VAL A 147 3.11 8.29 3.95
CA VAL A 147 2.96 8.77 2.57
C VAL A 147 3.64 10.12 2.38
N ARG A 148 3.45 11.07 3.30
CA ARG A 148 4.12 12.38 3.25
C ARG A 148 5.64 12.27 3.29
N LYS A 149 6.16 11.40 4.18
CA LYS A 149 7.60 11.13 4.27
C LYS A 149 8.13 10.52 2.99
N LEU A 150 7.44 9.50 2.46
CA LEU A 150 7.83 8.82 1.23
C LEU A 150 7.85 9.76 0.04
N ALA A 151 6.80 10.58 -0.15
CA ALA A 151 6.72 11.55 -1.23
C ALA A 151 7.90 12.54 -1.23
N GLY A 152 8.35 12.96 -0.05
CA GLY A 152 9.53 13.85 0.07
C GLY A 152 10.87 13.16 -0.25
N LEU A 153 10.93 11.83 -0.27
CA LEU A 153 12.16 11.08 -0.57
C LEU A 153 12.33 10.77 -2.06
N TYR A 154 11.24 10.66 -2.80
CA TYR A 154 11.23 10.29 -4.22
C TYR A 154 10.69 11.42 -5.09
N ALA A 155 11.31 11.65 -6.26
CA ALA A 155 10.74 12.52 -7.27
C ALA A 155 9.53 11.85 -7.94
N TYR A 156 8.56 12.62 -8.42
CA TYR A 156 7.44 12.08 -9.20
C TYR A 156 7.94 11.41 -10.49
N ASP A 157 8.78 12.11 -11.24
CA ASP A 157 9.49 11.63 -12.42
C ASP A 157 10.91 12.20 -12.48
N ASN A 158 11.79 11.52 -13.19
CA ASN A 158 13.13 11.98 -13.49
C ASN A 158 13.49 11.55 -14.92
N PHE A 159 13.82 12.52 -15.77
CA PHE A 159 14.21 12.30 -17.15
C PHE A 159 15.72 12.48 -17.35
N GLU A 160 16.41 13.04 -16.35
CA GLU A 160 17.86 13.31 -16.42
C GLU A 160 18.68 12.07 -16.01
N ASP A 161 18.14 11.22 -15.14
CA ASP A 161 18.79 10.01 -14.67
C ASP A 161 17.79 8.85 -14.68
N GLU A 162 17.87 8.00 -15.69
CA GLU A 162 17.03 6.80 -15.82
C GLU A 162 17.28 5.75 -14.72
N ALA A 163 18.42 5.82 -14.02
CA ALA A 163 18.78 4.90 -12.94
C ALA A 163 18.14 5.28 -11.61
N GLU A 164 17.65 6.52 -11.44
CA GLU A 164 17.00 6.96 -10.22
C GLU A 164 15.55 6.42 -10.15
N HIS A 165 15.24 5.67 -9.08
CA HIS A 165 13.87 5.22 -8.82
C HIS A 165 12.98 6.42 -8.48
N THR A 166 11.89 6.56 -9.25
CA THR A 166 10.88 7.61 -9.04
C THR A 166 9.56 7.01 -8.58
N LEU A 167 8.64 7.86 -8.09
CA LEU A 167 7.28 7.41 -7.74
C LEU A 167 6.54 6.77 -8.92
N ARG A 168 6.90 7.14 -10.16
CA ARG A 168 6.27 6.65 -11.38
C ARG A 168 6.98 5.42 -11.98
N SER A 169 8.30 5.41 -12.05
CA SER A 169 9.08 4.34 -12.71
C SER A 169 9.46 3.20 -11.77
N GLY A 170 9.73 3.48 -10.48
CA GLY A 170 10.15 2.52 -9.47
C GLY A 170 9.01 2.07 -8.54
N LEU A 171 7.82 1.80 -9.09
CA LEU A 171 6.63 1.50 -8.28
C LEU A 171 6.82 0.33 -7.31
N GLN A 172 7.59 -0.68 -7.68
CA GLN A 172 7.77 -1.86 -6.85
C GLN A 172 8.67 -1.57 -5.66
N GLU A 173 9.80 -0.91 -5.88
CA GLU A 173 10.75 -0.49 -4.85
C GLU A 173 10.11 0.51 -3.88
N VAL A 174 9.37 1.46 -4.44
CA VAL A 174 8.63 2.47 -3.66
C VAL A 174 7.53 1.83 -2.81
N ASN A 175 6.79 0.85 -3.33
CA ASN A 175 5.78 0.13 -2.56
C ASN A 175 6.42 -0.68 -1.42
N VAL A 176 7.56 -1.33 -1.63
CA VAL A 176 8.32 -2.03 -0.58
C VAL A 176 8.80 -1.06 0.50
N ALA A 177 9.31 0.12 0.10
CA ALA A 177 9.71 1.15 1.04
C ALA A 177 8.52 1.71 1.85
N LEU A 178 7.36 1.91 1.19
CA LEU A 178 6.12 2.34 1.83
C LEU A 178 5.62 1.30 2.83
N GLU A 179 5.57 0.03 2.43
CA GLU A 179 5.13 -1.08 3.29
C GLU A 179 5.99 -1.16 4.55
N LYS A 180 7.31 -1.08 4.41
CA LYS A 180 8.24 -1.06 5.54
C LYS A 180 8.00 0.12 6.47
N GLU A 181 7.92 1.34 5.93
CA GLU A 181 7.70 2.56 6.72
C GLU A 181 6.36 2.52 7.47
N VAL A 182 5.29 2.04 6.81
CA VAL A 182 3.97 1.90 7.44
C VAL A 182 3.99 0.79 8.51
N ALA A 183 4.63 -0.35 8.23
CA ALA A 183 4.73 -1.46 9.17
C ALA A 183 5.45 -1.06 10.46
N GLU A 184 6.59 -0.36 10.36
CA GLU A 184 7.35 0.14 11.51
C GLU A 184 6.50 1.08 12.39
N ARG A 185 5.70 1.95 11.78
CA ARG A 185 4.82 2.88 12.52
C ARG A 185 3.64 2.19 13.18
N LEU A 186 3.06 1.19 12.52
CA LEU A 186 1.88 0.49 13.01
C LEU A 186 2.18 -0.62 14.01
N GLU A 187 3.44 -1.01 14.17
CA GLU A 187 3.89 -2.00 15.16
C GLU A 187 3.54 -1.59 16.60
N ILE A 188 3.54 -0.29 16.91
CA ILE A 188 3.16 0.26 18.21
C ILE A 188 1.74 -0.17 18.58
N ALA A 189 0.82 -0.10 17.61
CA ALA A 189 -0.58 -0.50 17.79
C ALA A 189 -0.81 -2.03 17.63
N GLY A 190 0.24 -2.83 17.46
CA GLY A 190 0.12 -4.27 17.27
C GLY A 190 -0.59 -4.67 15.97
N ILE A 191 -0.40 -3.87 14.92
CA ILE A 191 -1.02 -4.05 13.61
C ILE A 191 0.02 -4.62 12.66
N HIS A 192 -0.38 -5.66 11.93
CA HIS A 192 0.40 -6.25 10.85
C HIS A 192 -0.07 -5.73 9.51
N VAL A 193 0.86 -5.21 8.73
CA VAL A 193 0.65 -4.78 7.34
C VAL A 193 0.88 -5.98 6.43
N HIS A 194 -0.10 -6.29 5.60
CA HIS A 194 0.02 -7.33 4.58
C HIS A 194 0.56 -6.76 3.27
N GLU A 195 0.14 -5.54 2.97
CA GLU A 195 0.47 -4.88 1.72
C GLU A 195 0.18 -3.38 1.85
N ALA A 196 1.06 -2.55 1.27
CA ALA A 196 0.84 -1.12 1.09
C ALA A 196 1.25 -0.73 -0.33
N ARG A 197 0.32 -0.14 -1.09
CA ARG A 197 0.56 0.27 -2.48
C ARG A 197 0.05 1.68 -2.75
N ILE A 198 0.72 2.37 -3.66
CA ILE A 198 0.21 3.62 -4.20
C ILE A 198 -1.05 3.31 -5.02
N GLY A 199 -2.19 3.90 -4.64
CA GLY A 199 -3.47 3.74 -5.31
C GLY A 199 -3.71 4.80 -6.38
N TYR A 200 -3.32 6.05 -6.09
CA TYR A 200 -3.43 7.18 -7.01
C TYR A 200 -2.18 8.04 -6.95
N LEU A 201 -1.71 8.48 -8.11
CA LEU A 201 -0.55 9.36 -8.23
C LEU A 201 -0.70 10.27 -9.44
N ALA A 202 -0.72 11.58 -9.21
CA ALA A 202 -0.77 12.58 -10.28
C ALA A 202 -0.18 13.90 -9.80
N TYR A 203 0.24 14.75 -10.73
CA TYR A 203 0.53 16.15 -10.41
C TYR A 203 -0.73 16.87 -9.92
N ALA A 204 -0.56 17.81 -9.02
CA ALA A 204 -1.64 18.67 -8.58
C ALA A 204 -2.19 19.50 -9.76
N PRO A 205 -3.51 19.76 -9.82
CA PRO A 205 -4.15 20.42 -10.98
C PRO A 205 -3.50 21.73 -11.40
N GLU A 206 -2.99 22.50 -10.45
CA GLU A 206 -2.38 23.80 -10.69
C GLU A 206 -1.10 23.76 -11.52
N ILE A 207 -0.35 22.64 -11.50
CA ILE A 207 0.89 22.48 -12.27
C ILE A 207 0.79 21.42 -13.38
N ALA A 208 -0.29 20.64 -13.42
CA ALA A 208 -0.43 19.51 -14.33
C ALA A 208 -0.22 19.90 -15.80
N SER A 209 -0.78 21.03 -16.25
CA SER A 209 -0.62 21.52 -17.63
C SER A 209 0.81 21.96 -17.96
N ALA A 210 1.52 22.55 -16.99
CA ALA A 210 2.91 22.97 -17.17
C ALA A 210 3.82 21.73 -17.22
N MET A 211 3.61 20.76 -16.35
CA MET A 211 4.37 19.52 -16.31
C MET A 211 4.15 18.67 -17.56
N LEU A 212 2.91 18.62 -18.08
CA LEU A 212 2.63 17.93 -19.35
C LEU A 212 3.42 18.56 -20.51
N ARG A 213 3.45 19.89 -20.60
CA ARG A 213 4.25 20.59 -21.64
C ARG A 213 5.75 20.32 -21.50
N ARG A 214 6.25 20.28 -20.26
CA ARG A 214 7.64 19.92 -19.98
C ARG A 214 7.93 18.48 -20.44
N GLN A 215 7.10 17.50 -20.07
CA GLN A 215 7.24 16.12 -20.53
C GLN A 215 7.21 15.98 -22.05
N GLN A 216 6.33 16.73 -22.74
CA GLN A 216 6.28 16.75 -24.20
C GLN A 216 7.57 17.31 -24.80
N ALA A 217 8.10 18.43 -24.27
CA ALA A 217 9.34 19.01 -24.74
C ALA A 217 10.53 18.04 -24.53
N GLU A 218 10.66 17.43 -23.37
CA GLU A 218 11.70 16.44 -23.04
C GLU A 218 11.58 15.21 -23.95
N ALA A 219 10.37 14.71 -24.20
CA ALA A 219 10.14 13.60 -25.13
C ALA A 219 10.55 13.93 -26.56
N ILE A 220 10.27 15.15 -27.06
CA ILE A 220 10.67 15.62 -28.38
C ILE A 220 12.20 15.68 -28.48
N VAL A 221 12.87 16.22 -27.45
CA VAL A 221 14.35 16.30 -27.43
C VAL A 221 14.97 14.90 -27.42
N ALA A 222 14.46 13.99 -26.57
CA ALA A 222 14.92 12.61 -26.50
C ALA A 222 14.71 11.86 -27.84
N ALA A 223 13.54 12.05 -28.46
CA ALA A 223 13.26 11.48 -29.79
C ALA A 223 14.25 11.99 -30.85
N ARG A 224 14.50 13.31 -30.89
CA ARG A 224 15.48 13.91 -31.82
C ARG A 224 16.90 13.38 -31.60
N PHE A 225 17.30 13.24 -30.33
CA PHE A 225 18.61 12.65 -30.02
C PHE A 225 18.73 11.23 -30.58
N LYS A 226 17.70 10.39 -30.41
CA LYS A 226 17.67 9.04 -30.97
C LYS A 226 17.65 8.99 -32.49
N ILE A 227 16.97 9.95 -33.15
CA ILE A 227 16.98 10.07 -34.59
C ILE A 227 18.40 10.41 -35.09
N VAL A 228 19.08 11.36 -34.45
CA VAL A 228 20.45 11.74 -34.83
C VAL A 228 21.43 10.58 -34.60
N GLU A 229 21.36 9.93 -33.44
CA GLU A 229 22.19 8.75 -33.13
C GLU A 229 22.00 7.63 -34.16
N GLY A 230 20.72 7.33 -34.49
CA GLY A 230 20.40 6.34 -35.51
C GLY A 230 20.86 6.77 -36.91
N ALA A 231 20.74 8.05 -37.27
CA ALA A 231 21.21 8.58 -38.57
C ALA A 231 22.72 8.48 -38.70
N VAL A 232 23.49 8.83 -37.67
CA VAL A 232 24.94 8.68 -37.65
C VAL A 232 25.36 7.22 -37.86
N GLY A 233 24.74 6.28 -37.11
CA GLY A 233 25.01 4.86 -37.25
C GLY A 233 24.68 4.31 -38.67
N MET A 234 23.56 4.78 -39.25
CA MET A 234 23.19 4.38 -40.64
C MET A 234 24.17 4.94 -41.67
N VAL A 235 24.66 6.18 -41.53
CA VAL A 235 25.63 6.79 -42.44
C VAL A 235 26.99 6.08 -42.32
N GLU A 236 27.45 5.79 -41.10
CA GLU A 236 28.69 5.05 -40.85
C GLU A 236 28.63 3.66 -41.50
N LEU A 237 27.53 2.92 -41.27
CA LEU A 237 27.33 1.59 -41.87
C LEU A 237 27.31 1.66 -43.41
N ALA A 238 26.67 2.67 -43.98
CA ALA A 238 26.60 2.86 -45.44
C ALA A 238 27.99 3.13 -46.04
N LEU A 239 28.80 3.99 -45.42
CA LEU A 239 30.17 4.30 -45.85
C LEU A 239 31.06 3.09 -45.75
N ASP A 240 30.99 2.32 -44.67
CA ASP A 240 31.77 1.09 -44.49
C ASP A 240 31.42 0.05 -45.57
N GLN A 241 30.14 -0.18 -45.84
CA GLN A 241 29.72 -1.15 -46.87
C GLN A 241 30.14 -0.74 -48.27
N LEU A 242 30.08 0.56 -48.61
CA LEU A 242 30.53 1.08 -49.92
C LEU A 242 32.05 0.90 -50.08
N SER A 243 32.81 1.17 -49.02
CA SER A 243 34.26 0.98 -49.00
C SER A 243 34.66 -0.49 -49.17
N GLN A 244 34.03 -1.39 -48.39
CA GLN A 244 34.34 -2.85 -48.43
C GLN A 244 34.03 -3.49 -49.80
N LYS A 245 32.98 -3.04 -50.46
CA LYS A 245 32.56 -3.56 -51.77
C LYS A 245 33.27 -2.92 -52.94
N HIS A 246 34.19 -1.98 -52.70
CA HIS A 246 34.90 -1.20 -53.71
C HIS A 246 33.95 -0.55 -54.75
N LEU A 247 32.72 -0.19 -54.32
CA LEU A 247 31.70 0.37 -55.22
C LEU A 247 31.95 1.85 -55.54
N ALA A 248 32.67 2.56 -54.65
CA ALA A 248 33.01 3.96 -54.83
C ALA A 248 34.31 4.28 -54.05
N ASP A 249 35.26 4.91 -54.73
CA ASP A 249 36.45 5.50 -54.10
C ASP A 249 36.21 6.98 -53.96
N PHE A 250 35.79 7.41 -52.73
CA PHE A 250 35.49 8.79 -52.43
C PHE A 250 36.68 9.48 -51.79
N ASP A 251 37.06 10.62 -52.27
CA ASP A 251 37.95 11.53 -51.57
C ASP A 251 37.22 12.11 -50.30
N ASP A 252 37.97 12.68 -49.38
CA ASP A 252 37.41 13.14 -48.11
C ASP A 252 36.37 14.25 -48.28
N GLU A 253 36.46 15.08 -49.31
CA GLU A 253 35.53 16.16 -49.60
C GLU A 253 34.19 15.60 -50.07
N ARG A 254 34.21 14.60 -50.96
CA ARG A 254 32.98 13.90 -51.42
C ARG A 254 32.32 13.08 -50.31
N LYS A 255 33.11 12.43 -49.43
CA LYS A 255 32.56 11.80 -48.23
C LYS A 255 31.82 12.78 -47.32
N ALA A 256 32.45 13.92 -47.04
CA ALA A 256 31.85 14.95 -46.21
C ALA A 256 30.52 15.54 -46.81
N ALA A 257 30.49 15.76 -48.13
CA ALA A 257 29.30 16.17 -48.83
C ALA A 257 28.18 15.10 -48.77
N MET A 258 28.53 13.81 -48.96
CA MET A 258 27.57 12.72 -48.88
C MET A 258 27.00 12.55 -47.45
N VAL A 259 27.85 12.61 -46.43
CA VAL A 259 27.45 12.59 -45.03
C VAL A 259 26.48 13.70 -44.72
N SER A 260 26.81 14.97 -45.11
CA SER A 260 25.96 16.12 -44.90
C SER A 260 24.58 15.93 -45.54
N ASN A 261 24.54 15.49 -46.80
CA ASN A 261 23.29 15.25 -47.52
C ASN A 261 22.43 14.17 -46.87
N LEU A 262 23.05 13.01 -46.50
CA LEU A 262 22.35 11.92 -45.83
C LEU A 262 21.83 12.35 -44.47
N MET A 263 22.62 13.11 -43.69
CA MET A 263 22.18 13.62 -42.38
C MET A 263 20.99 14.55 -42.49
N VAL A 264 20.95 15.44 -43.50
CA VAL A 264 19.83 16.33 -43.75
C VAL A 264 18.54 15.54 -44.06
N VAL A 265 18.67 14.49 -44.90
CA VAL A 265 17.54 13.60 -45.24
C VAL A 265 17.07 12.78 -44.03
N LEU A 266 17.99 12.18 -43.29
CA LEU A 266 17.67 11.27 -42.18
C LEU A 266 17.20 12.00 -40.90
N CYS A 267 17.68 13.24 -40.67
CA CYS A 267 17.31 14.04 -39.50
C CYS A 267 16.20 15.06 -39.77
N GLY A 268 15.77 15.22 -41.03
CA GLY A 268 14.71 16.16 -41.39
C GLY A 268 13.34 15.76 -40.92
N ASP A 269 12.54 16.70 -40.35
CA ASP A 269 11.17 16.46 -39.89
C ASP A 269 10.13 16.38 -41.03
N LYS A 270 10.52 16.74 -42.27
CA LYS A 270 9.64 16.73 -43.46
C LYS A 270 10.15 15.74 -44.49
N GLU A 271 9.20 15.07 -45.17
CA GLU A 271 9.55 14.26 -46.34
C GLU A 271 10.35 15.10 -47.34
N VAL A 272 11.61 14.73 -47.55
CA VAL A 272 12.49 15.37 -48.50
C VAL A 272 12.15 14.85 -49.88
N THR A 273 11.62 15.69 -50.75
CA THR A 273 11.47 15.36 -52.15
C THR A 273 12.86 15.48 -52.84
N PRO A 274 13.46 14.38 -53.29
CA PRO A 274 14.75 14.45 -53.95
C PRO A 274 14.63 15.18 -55.27
N VAL A 275 15.33 16.31 -55.38
CA VAL A 275 15.50 17.00 -56.67
C VAL A 275 16.72 16.39 -57.33
N VAL A 276 16.47 15.47 -58.25
CA VAL A 276 17.54 14.89 -59.08
C VAL A 276 17.92 15.93 -60.15
N ASN A 277 19.05 16.55 -59.98
CA ASN A 277 19.62 17.41 -61.03
C ASN A 277 20.24 16.51 -62.13
N THR A 278 19.47 16.30 -63.21
CA THR A 278 19.92 15.56 -64.37
C THR A 278 20.72 16.40 -65.36
N GLY A 279 21.01 17.65 -64.99
CA GLY A 279 21.72 18.60 -65.85
C GLY A 279 23.24 18.54 -65.71
N THR A 280 23.83 18.28 -66.79
CA THR A 280 25.22 18.52 -67.26
C THR A 280 26.28 17.61 -66.64
N LEU A 281 26.32 16.38 -67.10
CA LEU A 281 27.58 15.76 -67.50
C LEU A 281 28.14 16.57 -68.68
N ASN A 282 28.87 17.64 -68.43
CA ASN A 282 29.64 18.28 -69.46
C ASN A 282 30.96 18.77 -68.92
N HIS A 283 31.97 18.08 -69.43
CA HIS A 283 33.37 18.39 -69.70
C HIS A 283 34.35 18.42 -68.58
#